data_7c5ff765ff5790703db16978bd89c24b
#
_entry.id   7c5ff765ff5790703db16978bd89c24b
#
_cell.length_a   1.000
_cell.length_b   1.000
_cell.length_c   1.000
_cell.angle_alpha   90.00
_cell.angle_beta   90.00
_cell.angle_gamma   90.00
#
_symmetry.space_group_name_H-M   'P 1'
#
loop_
_entity.id
_entity.type
_entity.pdbx_description
1 polymer ?
#
loop_
_entity_poly.entity_id
_entity_poly.type
_entity_poly.pdbx_seq_one_letter_code
_entity_poly.pdbx_strand_id
1 'polypeptide(L)'
;MAALIYASRADDCPYEVALVTGDNPDAPGLGLAKAEGIPTLRLAVRQKDKAGYFNDLHQALEKHSIDLIALAGFMRIVPNDFLAKWEGRIVNIHPSLLPKHKGLKTHEGCLAAGEAITGATVHLVTPDLDSGEILGQVEVAVMHGDTPETLAERVLIAEHQLYPRIVSQYLGRTRDFDWITNRVGKLALELPKTHFQTSHGSPGWKVGTQSSSKFFAIMWNRHHGDESIGVLVKCSGQDEMAQLIDADPDIYFRPAYYGPSDWIGITLDRPSVDWEHIADRLAQSWELVAPRRLLEAGGR
;
A
#
# COMPACT_ATOMS: atom_id res chain seq x y z
N MET A 1 4.81 18.11 3.10
CA MET A 1 4.97 17.65 4.51
C MET A 1 4.05 18.46 5.45
N ALA A 2 4.13 19.78 5.59
CA ALA A 2 3.24 20.57 6.46
C ALA A 2 1.74 20.25 6.24
N ALA A 3 1.28 20.19 4.98
CA ALA A 3 -0.10 19.87 4.64
C ALA A 3 -0.55 18.50 5.20
N LEU A 4 0.34 17.49 5.20
CA LEU A 4 0.06 16.17 5.80
C LEU A 4 -0.08 16.27 7.32
N ILE A 5 0.81 17.02 7.99
CA ILE A 5 0.76 17.22 9.45
C ILE A 5 -0.55 17.88 9.86
N TYR A 6 -0.95 18.95 9.19
CA TYR A 6 -2.18 19.66 9.57
C TYR A 6 -3.44 18.88 9.23
N ALA A 7 -3.45 18.17 8.10
CA ALA A 7 -4.56 17.29 7.75
C ALA A 7 -4.75 16.12 8.74
N SER A 8 -3.65 15.59 9.29
CA SER A 8 -3.72 14.48 10.26
C SER A 8 -4.37 14.85 11.60
N ARG A 9 -4.70 16.13 11.82
CA ARG A 9 -5.35 16.61 13.04
C ARG A 9 -6.87 16.67 12.97
N ALA A 10 -7.43 16.41 11.79
CA ALA A 10 -8.88 16.32 11.66
C ALA A 10 -9.37 15.01 12.32
N ASP A 11 -10.49 15.10 13.05
CA ASP A 11 -11.06 13.99 13.82
C ASP A 11 -11.39 12.75 12.97
N ASP A 12 -11.67 12.96 11.67
CA ASP A 12 -11.99 11.91 10.70
C ASP A 12 -10.78 11.49 9.84
N CYS A 13 -9.58 12.00 10.12
CA CYS A 13 -8.39 11.63 9.37
C CYS A 13 -7.96 10.18 9.69
N PRO A 14 -7.78 9.32 8.67
CA PRO A 14 -7.45 7.91 8.88
C PRO A 14 -5.97 7.67 9.21
N TYR A 15 -5.17 8.71 9.37
CA TYR A 15 -3.74 8.59 9.69
C TYR A 15 -3.27 9.65 10.69
N GLU A 16 -2.18 9.35 11.35
CA GLU A 16 -1.36 10.29 12.12
C GLU A 16 0.06 10.36 11.55
N VAL A 17 0.74 11.47 11.76
CA VAL A 17 2.16 11.60 11.39
C VAL A 17 3.00 11.23 12.61
N ALA A 18 3.44 9.98 12.66
CA ALA A 18 4.18 9.43 13.81
C ALA A 18 5.68 9.77 13.81
N LEU A 19 6.26 10.04 12.63
CA LEU A 19 7.68 10.35 12.47
C LEU A 19 7.92 11.26 11.25
N VAL A 20 8.79 12.25 11.40
CA VAL A 20 9.34 13.00 10.25
C VAL A 20 10.83 12.76 10.17
N THR A 21 11.31 12.31 9.00
CA THR A 21 12.73 12.09 8.75
C THR A 21 13.26 13.05 7.68
N GLY A 22 14.52 13.40 7.76
CA GLY A 22 15.19 14.23 6.76
C GLY A 22 16.67 13.93 6.69
N ASP A 23 17.23 14.02 5.48
CA ASP A 23 18.65 13.85 5.20
C ASP A 23 19.44 15.17 5.26
N ASN A 24 18.72 16.30 5.19
CA ASN A 24 19.28 17.63 5.42
C ASN A 24 18.96 18.08 6.87
N PRO A 25 20.00 18.31 7.69
CA PRO A 25 19.80 18.74 9.08
C PRO A 25 19.08 20.09 9.21
N ASP A 26 19.22 20.94 8.21
CA ASP A 26 18.65 22.30 8.21
C ASP A 26 17.32 22.37 7.43
N ALA A 27 16.74 21.23 7.10
CA ALA A 27 15.43 21.18 6.43
C ALA A 27 14.36 21.85 7.29
N PRO A 28 13.69 22.91 6.80
CA PRO A 28 12.66 23.62 7.57
C PRO A 28 11.56 22.71 8.10
N GLY A 29 11.30 21.61 7.38
CA GLY A 29 10.33 20.59 7.74
C GLY A 29 10.60 19.89 9.08
N LEU A 30 11.86 19.62 9.42
CA LEU A 30 12.22 19.04 10.72
C LEU A 30 11.92 20.01 11.86
N GLY A 31 12.19 21.31 11.65
CA GLY A 31 11.87 22.36 12.62
C GLY A 31 10.37 22.46 12.86
N LEU A 32 9.57 22.45 11.80
CA LEU A 32 8.10 22.44 11.90
C LEU A 32 7.60 21.20 12.66
N ALA A 33 8.01 20.01 12.26
CA ALA A 33 7.57 18.77 12.90
C ALA A 33 7.87 18.78 14.42
N LYS A 34 9.07 19.24 14.79
CA LYS A 34 9.44 19.39 16.19
C LYS A 34 8.57 20.40 16.94
N ALA A 35 8.25 21.54 16.33
CA ALA A 35 7.36 22.55 16.90
C ALA A 35 5.94 22.01 17.10
N GLU A 36 5.50 21.10 16.21
CA GLU A 36 4.21 20.43 16.27
C GLU A 36 4.17 19.18 17.17
N GLY A 37 5.27 18.91 17.91
CA GLY A 37 5.36 17.79 18.85
C GLY A 37 5.58 16.42 18.21
N ILE A 38 5.88 16.37 16.89
CA ILE A 38 6.07 15.12 16.18
C ILE A 38 7.53 14.66 16.35
N PRO A 39 7.78 13.36 16.62
CA PRO A 39 9.12 12.79 16.64
C PRO A 39 9.86 13.09 15.33
N THR A 40 11.12 13.51 15.46
CA THR A 40 11.95 13.82 14.29
C THR A 40 13.24 13.01 14.33
N LEU A 41 13.65 12.50 13.17
CA LEU A 41 14.91 11.79 13.01
C LEU A 41 15.74 12.38 11.88
N ARG A 42 16.98 12.73 12.20
CA ARG A 42 17.96 13.21 11.25
C ARG A 42 18.86 12.04 10.84
N LEU A 43 18.78 11.64 9.58
CA LEU A 43 19.63 10.59 9.02
C LEU A 43 20.67 11.26 8.10
N ALA A 44 21.87 11.42 8.61
CA ALA A 44 22.95 11.97 7.80
C ALA A 44 23.38 10.96 6.73
N VAL A 45 23.20 11.30 5.46
CA VAL A 45 23.75 10.49 4.37
C VAL A 45 25.26 10.69 4.33
N ARG A 46 26.01 9.71 4.78
CA ARG A 46 27.44 9.64 4.52
C ARG A 46 27.62 9.41 3.02
N GLN A 47 28.36 10.28 2.34
CA GLN A 47 28.50 10.30 0.86
C GLN A 47 28.89 8.96 0.21
N LYS A 48 29.38 7.97 1.00
CA LYS A 48 29.85 6.67 0.52
C LYS A 48 29.02 5.48 1.01
N ASP A 49 28.01 5.68 1.87
CA ASP A 49 27.25 4.60 2.47
C ASP A 49 25.74 4.81 2.29
N LYS A 50 25.27 4.63 1.06
CA LYS A 50 23.83 4.70 0.75
C LYS A 50 23.07 3.53 1.38
N ALA A 51 23.67 2.36 1.45
CA ALA A 51 23.04 1.16 2.01
C ALA A 51 22.82 1.32 3.51
N GLY A 52 23.81 1.84 4.26
CA GLY A 52 23.68 2.14 5.67
C GLY A 52 22.56 3.13 5.96
N TYR A 53 22.40 4.18 5.14
CA TYR A 53 21.33 5.16 5.29
C TYR A 53 19.93 4.49 5.22
N PHE A 54 19.66 3.67 4.21
CA PHE A 54 18.36 3.03 4.05
C PHE A 54 18.12 1.92 5.07
N ASN A 55 19.17 1.30 5.57
CA ASN A 55 19.05 0.35 6.68
C ASN A 55 18.69 1.06 8.00
N ASP A 56 19.36 2.17 8.31
CA ASP A 56 19.05 2.99 9.50
C ASP A 56 17.63 3.57 9.40
N LEU A 57 17.23 4.01 8.20
CA LEU A 57 15.87 4.48 7.94
C LEU A 57 14.85 3.35 8.18
N HIS A 58 15.08 2.17 7.65
CA HIS A 58 14.19 1.02 7.85
C HIS A 58 14.02 0.69 9.34
N GLN A 59 15.12 0.58 10.09
CA GLN A 59 15.06 0.32 11.53
C GLN A 59 14.28 1.39 12.30
N ALA A 60 14.44 2.65 11.91
CA ALA A 60 13.71 3.74 12.54
C ALA A 60 12.19 3.67 12.24
N LEU A 61 11.82 3.35 11.00
CA LEU A 61 10.43 3.19 10.59
C LEU A 61 9.76 2.01 11.32
N GLU A 62 10.44 0.87 11.41
CA GLU A 62 9.96 -0.29 12.18
C GLU A 62 9.77 0.05 13.66
N LYS A 63 10.77 0.71 14.28
CA LYS A 63 10.71 1.13 15.69
C LYS A 63 9.51 2.03 16.00
N HIS A 64 9.08 2.83 15.04
CA HIS A 64 7.95 3.73 15.17
C HIS A 64 6.65 3.14 14.61
N SER A 65 6.64 1.85 14.24
CA SER A 65 5.46 1.15 13.70
C SER A 65 4.82 1.88 12.53
N ILE A 66 5.65 2.30 11.56
CA ILE A 66 5.18 3.08 10.41
C ILE A 66 4.50 2.16 9.40
N ASP A 67 3.28 2.48 9.01
CA ASP A 67 2.50 1.75 8.01
C ASP A 67 2.72 2.28 6.59
N LEU A 68 2.87 3.60 6.44
CA LEU A 68 3.01 4.27 5.14
C LEU A 68 4.12 5.32 5.19
N ILE A 69 4.92 5.37 4.14
CA ILE A 69 5.95 6.39 3.94
C ILE A 69 5.44 7.39 2.90
N ALA A 70 5.31 8.65 3.27
CA ALA A 70 4.95 9.74 2.37
C ALA A 70 6.18 10.58 2.03
N LEU A 71 6.67 10.47 0.79
CA LEU A 71 7.80 11.26 0.32
C LEU A 71 7.36 12.69 0.02
N ALA A 72 8.04 13.66 0.58
CA ALA A 72 7.77 15.08 0.41
C ALA A 72 9.08 15.84 0.15
N GLY A 73 9.39 16.08 -1.11
CA GLY A 73 10.66 16.70 -1.51
C GLY A 73 11.88 15.78 -1.34
N PHE A 74 11.67 14.48 -1.34
CA PHE A 74 12.77 13.50 -1.28
C PHE A 74 13.37 13.30 -2.67
N MET A 75 14.66 13.68 -2.86
CA MET A 75 15.32 13.76 -4.16
C MET A 75 16.30 12.61 -4.41
N ARG A 76 16.15 11.47 -3.73
CA ARG A 76 17.03 10.33 -3.88
C ARG A 76 16.33 9.17 -4.54
N ILE A 77 17.07 8.37 -5.29
CA ILE A 77 16.57 7.07 -5.77
C ILE A 77 16.54 6.11 -4.59
N VAL A 78 15.38 5.55 -4.34
CA VAL A 78 15.15 4.52 -3.32
C VAL A 78 15.66 3.18 -3.84
N PRO A 79 16.53 2.46 -3.11
CA PRO A 79 17.06 1.17 -3.56
C PRO A 79 15.99 0.07 -3.61
N ASN A 80 16.17 -0.89 -4.51
CA ASN A 80 15.21 -1.97 -4.73
C ASN A 80 14.99 -2.86 -3.49
N ASP A 81 16.04 -3.11 -2.70
CA ASP A 81 15.95 -3.86 -1.45
C ASP A 81 15.13 -3.15 -0.36
N PHE A 82 15.16 -1.81 -0.34
CA PHE A 82 14.28 -1.03 0.52
C PHE A 82 12.84 -1.01 -0.04
N LEU A 83 12.67 -0.84 -1.35
CA LEU A 83 11.37 -0.86 -2.01
C LEU A 83 10.64 -2.20 -1.78
N ALA A 84 11.36 -3.32 -1.86
CA ALA A 84 10.78 -4.64 -1.62
C ALA A 84 10.22 -4.80 -0.20
N LYS A 85 10.89 -4.23 0.82
CA LYS A 85 10.41 -4.24 2.20
C LYS A 85 9.17 -3.36 2.43
N TRP A 86 8.98 -2.36 1.58
CA TRP A 86 7.94 -1.34 1.69
C TRP A 86 7.03 -1.31 0.46
N GLU A 87 6.88 -2.45 -0.23
CA GLU A 87 6.04 -2.54 -1.43
C GLU A 87 4.60 -2.12 -1.13
N GLY A 88 4.05 -1.23 -1.97
CA GLY A 88 2.73 -0.62 -1.78
C GLY A 88 2.61 0.32 -0.58
N ARG A 89 3.70 0.55 0.18
CA ARG A 89 3.71 1.40 1.38
C ARG A 89 4.57 2.65 1.25
N ILE A 90 4.94 3.04 0.04
CA ILE A 90 5.64 4.30 -0.24
C ILE A 90 4.85 5.08 -1.28
N VAL A 91 4.42 6.27 -0.92
CA VAL A 91 3.75 7.21 -1.83
C VAL A 91 4.63 8.43 -2.08
N ASN A 92 4.56 8.98 -3.28
CA ASN A 92 5.26 10.20 -3.65
C ASN A 92 4.31 11.19 -4.29
N ILE A 93 4.58 12.48 -4.12
CA ILE A 93 3.95 13.53 -4.89
C ILE A 93 4.94 14.08 -5.89
N HIS A 94 4.54 14.13 -7.17
CA HIS A 94 5.35 14.56 -8.29
C HIS A 94 4.73 15.77 -8.99
N PRO A 95 5.46 16.86 -9.24
CA PRO A 95 4.92 18.12 -9.73
C PRO A 95 4.74 18.12 -11.26
N SER A 96 4.08 17.11 -11.81
CA SER A 96 3.60 17.02 -13.19
C SER A 96 2.40 16.09 -13.30
N LEU A 97 1.73 16.10 -14.46
CA LEU A 97 0.73 15.11 -14.82
C LEU A 97 1.40 13.88 -15.43
N LEU A 98 1.80 12.91 -14.58
CA LEU A 98 2.39 11.66 -15.06
C LEU A 98 1.46 10.95 -16.07
N PRO A 99 2.01 10.31 -17.10
CA PRO A 99 3.42 9.97 -17.31
C PRO A 99 4.29 11.05 -17.96
N LYS A 100 3.79 12.28 -18.13
CA LYS A 100 4.56 13.39 -18.70
C LYS A 100 5.56 13.96 -17.67
N HIS A 101 6.70 14.43 -18.16
CA HIS A 101 7.72 15.14 -17.36
C HIS A 101 8.11 14.36 -16.08
N LYS A 102 8.53 13.10 -16.24
CA LYS A 102 9.14 12.30 -15.17
C LYS A 102 10.48 12.92 -14.74
N GLY A 103 10.89 12.66 -13.49
CA GLY A 103 12.16 13.10 -12.95
C GLY A 103 12.20 14.59 -12.60
N LEU A 104 13.32 15.25 -12.88
CA LEU A 104 13.57 16.62 -12.46
C LEU A 104 13.13 17.64 -13.54
N LYS A 105 13.02 18.93 -13.14
CA LYS A 105 12.75 20.06 -14.04
C LYS A 105 11.41 20.01 -14.77
N THR A 106 10.41 19.53 -14.09
CA THR A 106 9.04 19.32 -14.63
C THR A 106 8.43 20.60 -15.19
N HIS A 107 8.54 21.72 -14.45
CA HIS A 107 8.00 23.02 -14.87
C HIS A 107 8.73 23.61 -16.08
N GLU A 108 10.08 23.52 -16.10
CA GLU A 108 10.87 23.91 -17.28
C GLU A 108 10.45 23.09 -18.50
N GLY A 109 10.31 21.76 -18.34
CA GLY A 109 9.89 20.85 -19.41
C GLY A 109 8.50 21.17 -19.95
N CYS A 110 7.55 21.42 -19.06
CA CYS A 110 6.19 21.80 -19.43
C CYS A 110 6.13 23.13 -20.24
N LEU A 111 6.83 24.15 -19.76
CA LEU A 111 6.91 25.44 -20.44
C LEU A 111 7.60 25.35 -21.79
N ALA A 112 8.70 24.59 -21.87
CA ALA A 112 9.43 24.38 -23.12
C ALA A 112 8.60 23.59 -24.16
N ALA A 113 7.71 22.69 -23.70
CA ALA A 113 6.79 21.95 -24.56
C ALA A 113 5.57 22.80 -24.98
N GLY A 114 5.39 23.99 -24.45
CA GLY A 114 4.25 24.86 -24.74
C GLY A 114 2.92 24.29 -24.28
N GLU A 115 2.91 23.49 -23.21
CA GLU A 115 1.68 22.89 -22.69
C GLU A 115 0.80 23.93 -22.00
N ALA A 116 -0.50 23.84 -22.22
CA ALA A 116 -1.48 24.71 -21.59
C ALA A 116 -1.87 24.27 -20.17
N ILE A 117 -1.60 23.02 -19.82
CA ILE A 117 -1.98 22.39 -18.55
C ILE A 117 -0.80 21.56 -18.03
N THR A 118 -0.52 21.72 -16.76
CA THR A 118 0.36 20.86 -15.95
C THR A 118 -0.39 20.40 -14.71
N GLY A 119 0.29 19.98 -13.65
CA GLY A 119 -0.35 19.62 -12.41
C GLY A 119 0.55 18.87 -11.44
N ALA A 120 -0.08 18.10 -10.59
CA ALA A 120 0.61 17.21 -9.67
C ALA A 120 0.00 15.81 -9.68
N THR A 121 0.83 14.82 -9.40
CA THR A 121 0.45 13.40 -9.33
C THR A 121 0.91 12.81 -8.01
N VAL A 122 0.00 12.14 -7.30
CA VAL A 122 0.36 11.22 -6.21
C VAL A 122 0.37 9.81 -6.77
N HIS A 123 1.46 9.08 -6.55
CA HIS A 123 1.66 7.73 -7.07
C HIS A 123 2.39 6.84 -6.07
N LEU A 124 2.27 5.52 -6.23
CA LEU A 124 3.11 4.55 -5.53
C LEU A 124 4.55 4.62 -6.07
N VAL A 125 5.51 4.43 -5.18
CA VAL A 125 6.93 4.38 -5.57
C VAL A 125 7.29 2.95 -5.95
N THR A 126 7.86 2.80 -7.14
CA THR A 126 8.33 1.53 -7.72
C THR A 126 9.80 1.65 -8.16
N PRO A 127 10.47 0.55 -8.52
CA PRO A 127 11.84 0.62 -9.05
C PRO A 127 12.01 1.52 -10.26
N ASP A 128 10.98 1.60 -11.11
CA ASP A 128 10.98 2.47 -12.29
C ASP A 128 10.59 3.89 -11.87
N LEU A 129 11.43 4.87 -12.20
CA LEU A 129 11.26 6.27 -11.81
C LEU A 129 9.91 6.82 -12.27
N ASP A 130 9.13 7.34 -11.32
CA ASP A 130 7.82 7.98 -11.51
C ASP A 130 6.88 7.16 -12.42
N SER A 131 6.85 5.83 -12.22
CA SER A 131 6.11 4.89 -13.06
C SER A 131 5.12 4.01 -12.28
N GLY A 132 5.04 4.18 -10.98
CA GLY A 132 4.11 3.43 -10.14
C GLY A 132 2.66 3.81 -10.37
N GLU A 133 1.76 3.04 -9.78
CA GLU A 133 0.31 3.26 -9.86
C GLU A 133 -0.05 4.70 -9.46
N ILE A 134 -0.79 5.40 -10.32
CA ILE A 134 -1.29 6.74 -10.07
C ILE A 134 -2.49 6.63 -9.12
N LEU A 135 -2.36 7.23 -7.94
CA LEU A 135 -3.41 7.25 -6.92
C LEU A 135 -4.35 8.44 -7.10
N GLY A 136 -3.84 9.54 -7.64
CA GLY A 136 -4.64 10.72 -7.97
C GLY A 136 -3.83 11.83 -8.60
N GLN A 137 -4.53 12.71 -9.31
CA GLN A 137 -3.93 13.85 -10.01
C GLN A 137 -4.78 15.12 -9.81
N VAL A 138 -4.15 16.26 -10.01
CA VAL A 138 -4.81 17.57 -10.10
C VAL A 138 -4.19 18.36 -11.25
N GLU A 139 -5.05 18.96 -12.05
CA GLU A 139 -4.66 19.83 -13.17
C GLU A 139 -4.44 21.27 -12.71
N VAL A 140 -3.43 21.91 -13.27
CA VAL A 140 -3.08 23.31 -13.05
C VAL A 140 -2.85 23.99 -14.39
N ALA A 141 -3.54 25.11 -14.65
CA ALA A 141 -3.37 25.86 -15.88
C ALA A 141 -1.99 26.55 -15.93
N VAL A 142 -1.36 26.49 -17.09
CA VAL A 142 -0.18 27.30 -17.44
C VAL A 142 -0.64 28.64 -17.97
N MET A 143 -0.24 29.72 -17.33
CA MET A 143 -0.66 31.07 -17.69
C MET A 143 0.34 31.70 -18.66
N HIS A 144 -0.16 32.60 -19.50
CA HIS A 144 0.73 33.38 -20.38
C HIS A 144 1.73 34.17 -19.55
N GLY A 145 3.01 34.02 -19.86
CA GLY A 145 4.10 34.70 -19.15
C GLY A 145 4.58 33.98 -17.88
N ASP A 146 4.11 32.75 -17.62
CA ASP A 146 4.67 31.96 -16.52
C ASP A 146 6.16 31.71 -16.71
N THR A 147 6.86 31.80 -15.59
CA THR A 147 8.22 31.28 -15.43
C THR A 147 8.16 29.92 -14.69
N PRO A 148 9.23 29.11 -14.69
CA PRO A 148 9.27 27.89 -13.89
C PRO A 148 8.92 28.13 -12.42
N GLU A 149 9.34 29.26 -11.86
CA GLU A 149 9.11 29.63 -10.46
C GLU A 149 7.62 29.93 -10.19
N THR A 150 6.97 30.78 -11.02
CA THR A 150 5.56 31.13 -10.84
C THR A 150 4.64 29.93 -11.05
N LEU A 151 5.01 29.05 -11.98
CA LEU A 151 4.30 27.81 -12.22
C LEU A 151 4.47 26.84 -11.04
N ALA A 152 5.71 26.71 -10.50
CA ALA A 152 6.01 25.89 -9.34
C ALA A 152 5.20 26.31 -8.10
N GLU A 153 5.12 27.64 -7.82
CA GLU A 153 4.31 28.16 -6.70
C GLU A 153 2.83 27.77 -6.83
N ARG A 154 2.27 27.84 -8.05
CA ARG A 154 0.89 27.49 -8.31
C ARG A 154 0.65 25.98 -8.19
N VAL A 155 1.55 25.15 -8.70
CA VAL A 155 1.49 23.70 -8.57
C VAL A 155 1.64 23.27 -7.11
N LEU A 156 2.52 23.92 -6.32
CA LEU A 156 2.71 23.63 -4.90
C LEU A 156 1.41 23.84 -4.09
N ILE A 157 0.60 24.83 -4.41
CA ILE A 157 -0.70 25.03 -3.76
C ILE A 157 -1.62 23.84 -4.04
N ALA A 158 -1.65 23.37 -5.28
CA ALA A 158 -2.44 22.20 -5.67
C ALA A 158 -1.94 20.91 -5.01
N GLU A 159 -0.61 20.74 -4.90
CA GLU A 159 0.03 19.61 -4.19
C GLU A 159 -0.41 19.58 -2.71
N HIS A 160 -0.43 20.72 -2.05
CA HIS A 160 -0.81 20.82 -0.63
C HIS A 160 -2.26 20.39 -0.37
N GLN A 161 -3.14 20.53 -1.36
CA GLN A 161 -4.53 20.07 -1.28
C GLN A 161 -4.66 18.58 -1.69
N LEU A 162 -3.95 18.19 -2.76
CA LEU A 162 -4.04 16.86 -3.32
C LEU A 162 -3.45 15.79 -2.37
N TYR A 163 -2.26 16.04 -1.85
CA TYR A 163 -1.48 15.01 -1.17
C TYR A 163 -2.20 14.45 0.08
N PRO A 164 -2.64 15.27 1.05
CA PRO A 164 -3.36 14.76 2.21
C PRO A 164 -4.63 14.00 1.84
N ARG A 165 -5.39 14.52 0.87
CA ARG A 165 -6.62 13.89 0.38
C ARG A 165 -6.37 12.49 -0.18
N ILE A 166 -5.34 12.35 -1.03
CA ILE A 166 -5.03 11.06 -1.65
C ILE A 166 -4.44 10.08 -0.64
N VAL A 167 -3.60 10.54 0.30
CA VAL A 167 -3.10 9.69 1.40
C VAL A 167 -4.26 9.18 2.26
N SER A 168 -5.22 10.05 2.63
CA SER A 168 -6.42 9.62 3.36
C SER A 168 -7.26 8.61 2.58
N GLN A 169 -7.47 8.84 1.29
CA GLN A 169 -8.21 7.91 0.42
C GLN A 169 -7.48 6.57 0.27
N TYR A 170 -6.16 6.60 0.12
CA TYR A 170 -5.35 5.39 -0.03
C TYR A 170 -5.41 4.53 1.24
N LEU A 171 -5.25 5.13 2.40
CA LEU A 171 -5.36 4.43 3.69
C LEU A 171 -6.80 3.99 4.01
N GLY A 172 -7.79 4.76 3.58
CA GLY A 172 -9.20 4.36 3.65
C GLY A 172 -9.53 3.14 2.78
N ARG A 173 -8.87 2.99 1.61
CA ARG A 173 -9.04 1.84 0.70
C ARG A 173 -8.62 0.51 1.33
N THR A 174 -7.65 0.50 2.24
CA THR A 174 -7.25 -0.73 2.95
C THR A 174 -8.38 -1.31 3.81
N ARG A 175 -9.43 -0.52 4.07
CA ARG A 175 -10.65 -0.93 4.78
C ARG A 175 -11.85 -1.13 3.86
N ASP A 176 -11.71 -0.92 2.55
CA ASP A 176 -12.75 -1.09 1.55
C ASP A 176 -12.82 -2.56 1.11
N PHE A 177 -14.01 -3.16 1.27
CA PHE A 177 -14.24 -4.56 0.93
C PHE A 177 -13.95 -4.89 -0.54
N ASP A 178 -14.32 -4.01 -1.46
CA ASP A 178 -14.14 -4.25 -2.90
C ASP A 178 -12.65 -4.19 -3.27
N TRP A 179 -11.91 -3.24 -2.71
CA TRP A 179 -10.47 -3.15 -2.93
C TRP A 179 -9.74 -4.39 -2.38
N ILE A 180 -10.05 -4.80 -1.14
CA ILE A 180 -9.47 -6.00 -0.51
C ILE A 180 -9.81 -7.24 -1.34
N THR A 181 -11.07 -7.39 -1.75
CA THR A 181 -11.51 -8.50 -2.58
C THR A 181 -10.77 -8.57 -3.92
N ASN A 182 -10.58 -7.43 -4.58
CA ASN A 182 -9.82 -7.36 -5.83
C ASN A 182 -8.34 -7.75 -5.60
N ARG A 183 -7.73 -7.33 -4.50
CA ARG A 183 -6.34 -7.67 -4.19
C ARG A 183 -6.18 -9.16 -3.90
N VAL A 184 -7.03 -9.75 -3.08
CA VAL A 184 -7.07 -11.20 -2.83
C VAL A 184 -7.32 -11.96 -4.13
N GLY A 185 -8.22 -11.44 -4.98
CA GLY A 185 -8.56 -12.05 -6.26
C GLY A 185 -7.37 -12.11 -7.23
N LYS A 186 -6.56 -11.07 -7.30
CA LYS A 186 -5.33 -11.07 -8.11
C LYS A 186 -4.39 -12.19 -7.65
N LEU A 187 -4.10 -12.28 -6.35
CA LEU A 187 -3.23 -13.32 -5.80
C LEU A 187 -3.81 -14.74 -6.02
N ALA A 188 -5.09 -14.92 -5.76
CA ALA A 188 -5.74 -16.22 -5.91
C ALA A 188 -5.75 -16.69 -7.37
N LEU A 189 -5.95 -15.79 -8.33
CA LEU A 189 -6.02 -16.12 -9.77
C LEU A 189 -4.65 -16.42 -10.41
N GLU A 190 -3.55 -16.09 -9.74
CA GLU A 190 -2.21 -16.52 -10.13
C GLU A 190 -1.99 -18.03 -9.88
N LEU A 191 -2.79 -18.62 -8.99
CA LEU A 191 -2.70 -20.06 -8.71
C LEU A 191 -3.35 -20.90 -9.83
N PRO A 192 -2.73 -22.05 -10.19
CA PRO A 192 -3.15 -22.84 -11.35
C PRO A 192 -4.60 -23.33 -11.28
N LYS A 193 -5.30 -23.31 -12.44
CA LYS A 193 -6.70 -23.79 -12.55
C LYS A 193 -7.66 -23.17 -11.53
N THR A 194 -7.38 -21.95 -11.12
CA THR A 194 -8.24 -21.17 -10.21
C THR A 194 -9.27 -20.38 -11.02
N HIS A 195 -10.47 -20.28 -10.48
CA HIS A 195 -11.54 -19.46 -11.03
C HIS A 195 -12.39 -18.85 -9.91
N PHE A 196 -12.96 -17.69 -10.20
CA PHE A 196 -13.85 -16.97 -9.31
C PHE A 196 -15.25 -17.61 -9.27
N GLN A 197 -15.85 -17.71 -8.09
CA GLN A 197 -17.25 -18.08 -7.90
C GLN A 197 -17.78 -17.55 -6.58
N THR A 198 -18.99 -17.03 -6.55
CA THR A 198 -19.67 -16.61 -5.31
C THR A 198 -20.09 -17.80 -4.45
N SER A 199 -19.89 -17.68 -3.14
CA SER A 199 -20.36 -18.64 -2.12
C SER A 199 -21.32 -17.93 -1.17
N HIS A 200 -22.60 -18.24 -1.21
CA HIS A 200 -23.63 -17.62 -0.37
C HIS A 200 -23.60 -16.08 -0.37
N GLY A 201 -23.34 -15.49 -1.54
CA GLY A 201 -23.22 -14.04 -1.70
C GLY A 201 -21.82 -13.47 -1.48
N SER A 202 -20.88 -14.22 -0.90
CA SER A 202 -19.49 -13.80 -0.70
C SER A 202 -18.62 -14.15 -1.91
N PRO A 203 -17.72 -13.27 -2.34
CA PRO A 203 -16.69 -13.59 -3.34
C PRO A 203 -15.83 -14.76 -2.89
N GLY A 204 -15.44 -15.64 -3.81
CA GLY A 204 -14.59 -16.78 -3.48
C GLY A 204 -13.85 -17.34 -4.69
N TRP A 205 -12.87 -18.17 -4.43
CA TRP A 205 -12.02 -18.78 -5.46
C TRP A 205 -11.95 -20.29 -5.27
N LYS A 206 -12.12 -20.97 -6.38
CA LYS A 206 -12.10 -22.43 -6.46
C LYS A 206 -10.94 -22.92 -7.30
N VAL A 207 -10.45 -24.10 -6.97
CA VAL A 207 -9.49 -24.85 -7.78
C VAL A 207 -10.14 -26.07 -8.40
N GLY A 208 -9.85 -26.34 -9.66
CA GLY A 208 -10.32 -27.49 -10.40
C GLY A 208 -11.12 -27.14 -11.66
N THR A 209 -11.85 -28.13 -12.22
CA THR A 209 -12.70 -27.95 -13.37
C THR A 209 -14.10 -27.46 -12.97
N GLN A 210 -14.86 -26.87 -13.90
CA GLN A 210 -16.22 -26.39 -13.63
C GLN A 210 -17.15 -27.47 -13.00
N SER A 211 -16.97 -28.74 -13.35
CA SER A 211 -17.76 -29.85 -12.83
C SER A 211 -17.23 -30.44 -11.53
N SER A 212 -15.96 -30.18 -11.17
CA SER A 212 -15.34 -30.72 -9.97
C SER A 212 -14.34 -29.72 -9.41
N SER A 213 -14.86 -28.71 -8.71
CA SER A 213 -14.03 -27.67 -8.11
C SER A 213 -14.38 -27.48 -6.63
N LYS A 214 -13.39 -27.07 -5.84
CA LYS A 214 -13.54 -26.80 -4.41
C LYS A 214 -13.07 -25.40 -4.08
N PHE A 215 -13.75 -24.73 -3.16
CA PHE A 215 -13.28 -23.46 -2.62
C PHE A 215 -12.01 -23.66 -1.80
N PHE A 216 -11.04 -22.77 -2.01
CA PHE A 216 -9.84 -22.65 -1.17
C PHE A 216 -9.73 -21.27 -0.53
N ALA A 217 -10.46 -20.27 -1.06
CA ALA A 217 -10.55 -18.95 -0.46
C ALA A 217 -11.98 -18.40 -0.59
N ILE A 218 -12.46 -17.74 0.46
CA ILE A 218 -13.78 -17.08 0.49
C ILE A 218 -13.60 -15.76 1.26
N MET A 219 -14.15 -14.66 0.72
CA MET A 219 -14.13 -13.38 1.42
C MET A 219 -15.08 -13.40 2.61
N TRP A 220 -14.63 -12.80 3.70
CA TRP A 220 -15.40 -12.57 4.91
C TRP A 220 -15.69 -11.07 5.04
N ASN A 221 -16.95 -10.67 5.10
CA ASN A 221 -17.33 -9.28 5.19
C ASN A 221 -18.32 -9.08 6.35
N ARG A 222 -17.80 -8.79 7.52
CA ARG A 222 -18.61 -8.39 8.70
C ARG A 222 -19.78 -9.32 8.97
N HIS A 223 -19.54 -10.63 8.96
CA HIS A 223 -20.57 -11.64 9.21
C HIS A 223 -20.72 -11.96 10.70
N HIS A 224 -21.93 -12.22 11.12
CA HIS A 224 -22.26 -12.76 12.45
C HIS A 224 -21.79 -11.93 13.66
N GLY A 225 -21.76 -10.59 13.52
CA GLY A 225 -21.34 -9.69 14.61
C GLY A 225 -19.83 -9.44 14.68
N ASP A 226 -19.08 -10.00 13.75
CA ASP A 226 -17.70 -9.64 13.49
C ASP A 226 -17.66 -8.41 12.58
N GLU A 227 -16.97 -7.37 12.99
CA GLU A 227 -16.88 -6.11 12.24
C GLU A 227 -15.71 -6.11 11.23
N SER A 228 -14.93 -7.20 11.15
CA SER A 228 -13.74 -7.29 10.32
C SER A 228 -14.04 -7.70 8.87
N ILE A 229 -13.17 -7.25 7.96
CA ILE A 229 -13.08 -7.77 6.60
C ILE A 229 -11.87 -8.69 6.55
N GLY A 230 -12.06 -9.90 6.02
CA GLY A 230 -10.99 -10.89 5.95
C GLY A 230 -11.15 -11.85 4.78
N VAL A 231 -10.25 -12.81 4.72
CA VAL A 231 -10.33 -13.97 3.83
C VAL A 231 -10.29 -15.25 4.64
N LEU A 232 -11.19 -16.17 4.34
CA LEU A 232 -11.18 -17.51 4.86
C LEU A 232 -10.33 -18.39 3.97
N VAL A 233 -9.40 -19.14 4.57
CA VAL A 233 -8.52 -20.10 3.89
C VAL A 233 -8.54 -21.44 4.65
N LYS A 234 -8.19 -22.52 3.98
CA LYS A 234 -8.05 -23.84 4.63
C LYS A 234 -6.74 -23.93 5.40
N CYS A 235 -6.79 -24.62 6.52
CA CYS A 235 -5.61 -25.10 7.24
C CYS A 235 -5.62 -26.64 7.29
N SER A 236 -4.49 -27.23 7.68
CA SER A 236 -4.30 -28.69 7.68
C SER A 236 -5.10 -29.41 8.79
N GLY A 237 -5.65 -28.65 9.73
CA GLY A 237 -6.49 -29.17 10.82
C GLY A 237 -6.63 -28.18 11.98
N GLN A 238 -7.32 -28.64 13.04
CA GLN A 238 -7.62 -27.81 14.20
C GLN A 238 -6.37 -27.39 15.01
N ASP A 239 -5.32 -28.22 14.97
CA ASP A 239 -4.07 -27.93 15.69
C ASP A 239 -3.31 -26.77 15.02
N GLU A 240 -3.21 -26.76 13.69
CA GLU A 240 -2.64 -25.62 12.95
C GLU A 240 -3.46 -24.36 13.20
N MET A 241 -4.78 -24.47 13.14
CA MET A 241 -5.68 -23.34 13.42
C MET A 241 -5.42 -22.74 14.81
N ALA A 242 -5.33 -23.57 15.83
CA ALA A 242 -5.05 -23.13 17.20
C ALA A 242 -3.70 -22.43 17.30
N GLN A 243 -2.65 -23.03 16.71
CA GLN A 243 -1.30 -22.45 16.71
C GLN A 243 -1.25 -21.08 16.04
N LEU A 244 -1.92 -20.90 14.90
CA LEU A 244 -1.96 -19.62 14.18
C LEU A 244 -2.69 -18.54 14.99
N ILE A 245 -3.82 -18.86 15.60
CA ILE A 245 -4.58 -17.93 16.43
C ILE A 245 -3.81 -17.56 17.69
N ASP A 246 -3.14 -18.53 18.33
CA ASP A 246 -2.32 -18.28 19.52
C ASP A 246 -1.08 -17.43 19.19
N ALA A 247 -0.50 -17.61 18.01
CA ALA A 247 0.67 -16.86 17.57
C ALA A 247 0.36 -15.39 17.24
N ASP A 248 -0.78 -15.13 16.60
CA ASP A 248 -1.20 -13.76 16.24
C ASP A 248 -2.74 -13.64 16.23
N PRO A 249 -3.34 -13.40 17.39
CA PRO A 249 -4.80 -13.29 17.54
C PRO A 249 -5.38 -12.02 16.89
N ASP A 250 -4.56 -11.03 16.56
CA ASP A 250 -4.98 -9.82 15.85
C ASP A 250 -5.12 -10.06 14.34
N ILE A 251 -4.44 -11.09 13.82
CA ILE A 251 -4.49 -11.46 12.40
C ILE A 251 -5.48 -12.60 12.18
N TYR A 252 -5.39 -13.66 13.00
CA TYR A 252 -6.14 -14.88 12.78
C TYR A 252 -7.34 -15.01 13.70
N PHE A 253 -8.46 -15.47 13.15
CA PHE A 253 -9.66 -15.73 13.91
C PHE A 253 -10.33 -17.05 13.49
N ARG A 254 -11.12 -17.61 14.40
CA ARG A 254 -11.96 -18.77 14.11
C ARG A 254 -13.30 -18.31 13.53
N PRO A 255 -13.56 -18.52 12.22
CA PRO A 255 -14.81 -18.06 11.63
C PRO A 255 -16.01 -18.89 12.13
N ALA A 256 -17.11 -18.19 12.40
CA ALA A 256 -18.35 -18.85 12.74
C ALA A 256 -18.80 -19.80 11.62
N TYR A 257 -19.29 -21.00 11.97
CA TYR A 257 -19.74 -22.08 11.08
C TYR A 257 -18.68 -22.72 10.18
N TYR A 258 -17.59 -22.05 9.85
CA TYR A 258 -16.52 -22.56 8.98
C TYR A 258 -15.37 -23.19 9.76
N GLY A 259 -15.12 -22.75 11.00
CA GLY A 259 -14.03 -23.25 11.85
C GLY A 259 -14.02 -24.79 12.03
N PRO A 260 -15.18 -25.46 12.26
CA PRO A 260 -15.23 -26.92 12.39
C PRO A 260 -14.80 -27.68 11.12
N SER A 261 -14.77 -27.03 9.97
CA SER A 261 -14.36 -27.61 8.68
C SER A 261 -12.95 -27.14 8.26
N ASP A 262 -12.09 -26.83 9.24
CA ASP A 262 -10.69 -26.41 9.05
C ASP A 262 -10.50 -25.14 8.19
N TRP A 263 -11.43 -24.19 8.33
CA TRP A 263 -11.29 -22.87 7.79
C TRP A 263 -10.84 -21.90 8.86
N ILE A 264 -9.80 -21.12 8.59
CA ILE A 264 -9.33 -20.02 9.43
C ILE A 264 -9.57 -18.70 8.72
N GLY A 265 -9.94 -17.67 9.47
CA GLY A 265 -10.06 -16.32 8.97
C GLY A 265 -8.76 -15.54 9.15
N ILE A 266 -8.45 -14.69 8.19
CA ILE A 266 -7.32 -13.74 8.22
C ILE A 266 -7.90 -12.34 8.05
N THR A 267 -7.72 -11.47 9.04
CA THR A 267 -8.19 -10.07 9.03
C THR A 267 -7.38 -9.23 8.05
N LEU A 268 -8.04 -8.51 7.14
CA LEU A 268 -7.42 -7.75 6.06
C LEU A 268 -7.72 -6.24 6.08
N ASP A 269 -8.68 -5.77 6.86
CA ASP A 269 -9.01 -4.35 7.04
C ASP A 269 -8.12 -3.66 8.09
N ARG A 270 -6.84 -3.98 8.06
CA ARG A 270 -5.79 -3.48 8.95
C ARG A 270 -4.97 -2.40 8.26
N PRO A 271 -4.33 -1.51 9.02
CA PRO A 271 -3.44 -0.49 8.46
C PRO A 271 -2.27 -1.08 7.65
N SER A 272 -1.76 -2.24 8.09
CA SER A 272 -0.66 -2.95 7.43
C SER A 272 -1.04 -4.42 7.22
N VAL A 273 -1.05 -4.85 5.96
CA VAL A 273 -1.28 -6.25 5.57
C VAL A 273 -0.05 -6.74 4.83
N ASP A 274 0.54 -7.82 5.33
CA ASP A 274 1.60 -8.54 4.62
C ASP A 274 0.98 -9.38 3.48
N TRP A 275 0.99 -8.82 2.28
CA TRP A 275 0.39 -9.46 1.10
C TRP A 275 1.18 -10.66 0.60
N GLU A 276 2.49 -10.75 0.89
CA GLU A 276 3.32 -11.92 0.59
C GLU A 276 2.89 -13.09 1.47
N HIS A 277 2.69 -12.83 2.77
CA HIS A 277 2.12 -13.81 3.70
C HIS A 277 0.71 -14.26 3.27
N ILE A 278 -0.15 -13.33 2.81
CA ILE A 278 -1.49 -13.69 2.30
C ILE A 278 -1.39 -14.58 1.07
N ALA A 279 -0.46 -14.30 0.14
CA ALA A 279 -0.23 -15.14 -1.04
C ALA A 279 0.21 -16.56 -0.63
N ASP A 280 1.10 -16.70 0.35
CA ASP A 280 1.54 -17.98 0.88
C ASP A 280 0.39 -18.77 1.53
N ARG A 281 -0.47 -18.09 2.32
CA ARG A 281 -1.66 -18.73 2.93
C ARG A 281 -2.68 -19.17 1.89
N LEU A 282 -2.88 -18.40 0.83
CA LEU A 282 -3.72 -18.78 -0.32
C LEU A 282 -3.16 -20.00 -1.05
N ALA A 283 -1.85 -20.04 -1.29
CA ALA A 283 -1.18 -21.17 -1.93
C ALA A 283 -1.29 -22.45 -1.10
N GLN A 284 -1.03 -22.39 0.20
CA GLN A 284 -1.20 -23.51 1.12
C GLN A 284 -2.65 -24.03 1.14
N SER A 285 -3.61 -23.12 1.23
CA SER A 285 -5.04 -23.47 1.16
C SER A 285 -5.41 -24.12 -0.17
N TRP A 286 -4.87 -23.61 -1.29
CA TRP A 286 -5.05 -24.18 -2.61
C TRP A 286 -4.49 -25.63 -2.66
N GLU A 287 -3.30 -25.87 -2.14
CA GLU A 287 -2.68 -27.19 -2.10
C GLU A 287 -3.53 -28.21 -1.32
N LEU A 288 -4.11 -27.81 -0.19
CA LEU A 288 -4.96 -28.66 0.64
C LEU A 288 -6.23 -29.17 -0.06
N VAL A 289 -6.72 -28.42 -1.04
CA VAL A 289 -7.98 -28.77 -1.74
C VAL A 289 -7.82 -29.10 -3.21
N ALA A 290 -6.67 -28.83 -3.80
CA ALA A 290 -6.39 -29.08 -5.19
C ALA A 290 -6.51 -30.57 -5.53
N PRO A 291 -7.05 -30.92 -6.71
CA PRO A 291 -7.06 -32.30 -7.18
C PRO A 291 -5.62 -32.86 -7.27
N ARG A 292 -5.44 -34.10 -6.80
CA ARG A 292 -4.12 -34.76 -6.75
C ARG A 292 -3.36 -34.70 -8.09
N ARG A 293 -4.07 -34.81 -9.21
CA ARG A 293 -3.48 -34.67 -10.54
C ARG A 293 -2.83 -33.30 -10.82
N LEU A 294 -3.36 -32.24 -10.24
CA LEU A 294 -2.77 -30.90 -10.36
C LEU A 294 -1.49 -30.77 -9.53
N LEU A 295 -1.47 -31.35 -8.34
CA LEU A 295 -0.29 -31.37 -7.47
C LEU A 295 0.85 -32.18 -8.12
N GLU A 296 0.56 -33.36 -8.67
CA GLU A 296 1.52 -34.24 -9.36
C GLU A 296 2.06 -33.62 -10.67
N ALA A 297 1.27 -32.78 -11.34
CA ALA A 297 1.68 -32.05 -12.54
C ALA A 297 2.43 -30.73 -12.23
N GLY A 298 2.77 -30.46 -10.98
CA GLY A 298 3.42 -29.22 -10.57
C GLY A 298 2.55 -27.97 -10.80
N GLY A 299 1.22 -28.14 -10.74
CA GLY A 299 0.26 -27.05 -10.91
C GLY A 299 -0.01 -26.63 -12.36
N ARG A 300 0.50 -27.34 -13.37
CA ARG A 300 0.36 -27.01 -14.80
C ARG A 300 -0.93 -27.49 -15.42
#